data_5804bb927b3f9cb7070c79c7545d1b5a
#
_entry.id   5804bb927b3f9cb7070c79c7545d1b5a
#
_cell.length_a   1.000
_cell.length_b   1.000
_cell.length_c   1.000
_cell.angle_alpha   90.00
_cell.angle_beta   90.00
_cell.angle_gamma   90.00
#
_symmetry.space_group_name_H-M   'P 1'
#
loop_
_entity.id
_entity.type
_entity.pdbx_description
1 polymer ?
#
loop_
_entity_poly.entity_id
_entity_poly.type
_entity_poly.pdbx_seq_one_letter_code
_entity_poly.pdbx_strand_id
1 'polypeptide(L)'
;MSCETCHLQKFSDDSAVVGCITGEDESMYRESITQFIDWCESNFLVLNVSKTKEMVVDFRRKKSPVQPIMMKGEPIEMVDDYKYLGVVLDNKLNWASHADLVYKKIQTRLFFLRKLKSFHVCNRMLAMFYDSILCSVLMFAAVCWGGNASARDIS
;
A
#
# COMPACT_ATOMS: atom_id res chain seq x y z
N MET A 1 -13.82 -0.70 18.27
CA MET A 1 -12.64 -1.43 18.76
C MET A 1 -11.41 -0.57 18.46
N SER A 2 -10.89 0.12 19.42
CA SER A 2 -9.59 0.78 19.34
C SER A 2 -8.79 0.33 20.54
N CYS A 3 -7.93 -0.66 20.35
CA CYS A 3 -6.83 -0.89 21.27
C CYS A 3 -5.77 0.17 20.96
N GLU A 4 -5.10 0.74 21.95
CA GLU A 4 -4.06 1.78 21.76
C GLU A 4 -2.90 1.30 20.86
N THR A 5 -2.77 -0.02 20.64
CA THR A 5 -1.70 -0.66 19.87
C THR A 5 -2.11 -1.18 18.50
N CYS A 6 -3.41 -1.26 18.19
CA CYS A 6 -3.91 -1.80 16.92
C CYS A 6 -4.95 -0.89 16.28
N HIS A 7 -4.79 -0.61 14.99
CA HIS A 7 -5.70 0.20 14.19
C HIS A 7 -6.32 -0.62 13.06
N LEU A 8 -7.66 -0.60 12.96
CA LEU A 8 -8.38 -1.13 11.82
C LEU A 8 -8.75 0.03 10.88
N GLN A 9 -8.23 -0.03 9.67
CA GLN A 9 -8.56 0.90 8.58
C GLN A 9 -9.44 0.19 7.56
N LYS A 10 -10.55 0.81 7.17
CA LYS A 10 -11.47 0.29 6.15
C LYS A 10 -11.62 1.28 5.01
N PHE A 11 -11.58 0.76 3.79
CA PHE A 11 -11.87 1.52 2.58
C PHE A 11 -12.65 0.62 1.61
N SER A 12 -13.96 0.86 1.50
CA SER A 12 -14.87 0.00 0.74
C SER A 12 -14.80 -1.46 1.24
N ASP A 13 -14.44 -2.39 0.37
CA ASP A 13 -14.22 -3.81 0.63
C ASP A 13 -12.81 -4.14 1.14
N ASP A 14 -11.85 -3.21 0.99
CA ASP A 14 -10.51 -3.38 1.53
C ASP A 14 -10.45 -3.05 3.03
N SER A 15 -9.76 -3.89 3.80
CA SER A 15 -9.50 -3.68 5.22
C SER A 15 -8.03 -3.91 5.53
N ALA A 16 -7.44 -3.06 6.35
CA ALA A 16 -6.08 -3.21 6.84
C ALA A 16 -6.06 -3.12 8.37
N VAL A 17 -5.39 -4.07 9.00
CA VAL A 17 -5.13 -4.06 10.44
C VAL A 17 -3.65 -3.73 10.64
N VAL A 18 -3.37 -2.66 11.35
CA VAL A 18 -2.01 -2.23 11.67
C VAL A 18 -1.79 -2.38 13.17
N GLY A 19 -0.83 -3.21 13.56
CA GLY A 19 -0.44 -3.41 14.96
C GLY A 19 0.98 -2.92 15.22
N CYS A 20 1.16 -2.17 16.32
CA CYS A 20 2.48 -1.80 16.83
C CYS A 20 2.91 -2.82 17.87
N ILE A 21 3.95 -3.61 17.54
CA ILE A 21 4.45 -4.68 18.41
C ILE A 21 5.64 -4.17 19.21
N THR A 22 5.56 -4.29 20.51
CA THR A 22 6.63 -3.90 21.43
C THR A 22 7.14 -5.13 22.18
N GLY A 23 8.46 -5.31 22.24
CA GLY A 23 9.06 -6.40 23.02
C GLY A 23 8.80 -7.82 22.51
N GLU A 24 8.50 -7.99 21.22
CA GLU A 24 8.21 -9.29 20.59
C GLU A 24 6.87 -9.93 21.02
N ASP A 25 6.04 -9.21 21.74
CA ASP A 25 4.71 -9.67 22.14
C ASP A 25 3.66 -9.30 21.07
N GLU A 26 3.25 -10.30 20.30
CA GLU A 26 2.24 -10.19 19.25
C GLU A 26 0.82 -10.52 19.73
N SER A 27 0.63 -10.81 21.01
CA SER A 27 -0.65 -11.34 21.55
C SER A 27 -1.81 -10.40 21.24
N MET A 28 -1.67 -9.11 21.52
CA MET A 28 -2.70 -8.10 21.27
C MET A 28 -3.04 -7.94 19.78
N TYR A 29 -2.03 -8.01 18.92
CA TYR A 29 -2.22 -7.95 17.48
C TYR A 29 -3.00 -9.18 16.98
N ARG A 30 -2.58 -10.37 17.39
CA ARG A 30 -3.25 -11.63 17.05
C ARG A 30 -4.68 -11.71 17.57
N GLU A 31 -4.90 -11.25 18.79
CA GLU A 31 -6.25 -11.15 19.37
C GLU A 31 -7.14 -10.19 18.58
N SER A 32 -6.61 -9.01 18.19
CA SER A 32 -7.35 -8.03 17.38
C SER A 32 -7.76 -8.60 16.02
N ILE A 33 -6.91 -9.43 15.40
CA ILE A 33 -7.24 -10.10 14.14
C ILE A 33 -8.31 -11.17 14.36
N THR A 34 -8.20 -11.96 15.41
CA THR A 34 -9.24 -12.97 15.75
C THR A 34 -10.60 -12.29 15.94
N GLN A 35 -10.65 -11.22 16.73
CA GLN A 35 -11.88 -10.45 16.92
C GLN A 35 -12.42 -9.85 15.63
N PHE A 36 -11.57 -9.43 14.71
CA PHE A 36 -11.97 -8.93 13.39
C PHE A 36 -12.57 -10.05 12.52
N ILE A 37 -11.97 -11.26 12.54
CA ILE A 37 -12.48 -12.43 11.83
C ILE A 37 -13.87 -12.80 12.36
N ASP A 38 -14.01 -12.90 13.68
CA ASP A 38 -15.28 -13.23 14.36
C ASP A 38 -16.36 -12.19 14.03
N TRP A 39 -15.98 -10.91 14.03
CA TRP A 39 -16.88 -9.83 13.64
C TRP A 39 -17.32 -9.96 12.16
N CYS A 40 -16.42 -10.29 11.24
CA CYS A 40 -16.77 -10.52 9.85
C CYS A 40 -17.75 -11.69 9.70
N GLU A 41 -17.51 -12.81 10.37
CA GLU A 41 -18.38 -13.98 10.33
C GLU A 41 -19.78 -13.65 10.90
N SER A 42 -19.84 -12.94 12.02
CA SER A 42 -21.10 -12.50 12.64
C SER A 42 -21.92 -11.55 11.76
N ASN A 43 -21.24 -10.84 10.84
CA ASN A 43 -21.88 -9.91 9.89
C ASN A 43 -22.00 -10.49 8.46
N PHE A 44 -21.84 -11.80 8.31
CA PHE A 44 -21.93 -12.50 7.01
C PHE A 44 -20.94 -11.97 5.95
N LEU A 45 -19.80 -11.44 6.38
CA LEU A 45 -18.74 -10.98 5.49
C LEU A 45 -17.75 -12.13 5.24
N VAL A 46 -17.53 -12.45 3.96
CA VAL A 46 -16.60 -13.50 3.58
C VAL A 46 -15.22 -12.93 3.36
N LEU A 47 -14.29 -13.24 4.27
CA LEU A 47 -12.88 -12.88 4.12
C LEU A 47 -12.21 -13.72 3.03
N ASN A 48 -11.46 -13.06 2.14
CA ASN A 48 -10.72 -13.70 1.07
C ASN A 48 -9.28 -13.98 1.52
N VAL A 49 -9.02 -15.18 2.05
CA VAL A 49 -7.70 -15.59 2.56
C VAL A 49 -6.63 -15.48 1.50
N SER A 50 -6.91 -15.90 0.26
CA SER A 50 -5.90 -15.90 -0.83
C SER A 50 -5.44 -14.49 -1.24
N LYS A 51 -6.29 -13.46 -1.06
CA LYS A 51 -5.95 -12.05 -1.30
C LYS A 51 -5.41 -11.35 -0.07
N THR A 52 -5.63 -11.90 1.13
CA THR A 52 -5.12 -11.33 2.37
C THR A 52 -3.62 -11.59 2.46
N LYS A 53 -2.87 -10.57 2.84
CA LYS A 53 -1.41 -10.63 2.98
C LYS A 53 -1.01 -10.06 4.33
N GLU A 54 0.09 -10.56 4.85
CA GLU A 54 0.73 -10.04 6.05
C GLU A 54 2.09 -9.46 5.69
N MET A 55 2.42 -8.28 6.18
CA MET A 55 3.71 -7.65 6.00
C MET A 55 4.26 -7.18 7.33
N VAL A 56 5.48 -7.55 7.64
CA VAL A 56 6.17 -7.15 8.88
C VAL A 56 7.18 -6.06 8.56
N VAL A 57 6.98 -4.88 9.14
CA VAL A 57 7.91 -3.76 9.06
C VAL A 57 8.78 -3.78 10.31
N ASP A 58 10.04 -4.18 10.17
CA ASP A 58 10.98 -4.32 11.28
C ASP A 58 12.33 -3.65 10.96
N PHE A 59 12.64 -2.58 11.68
CA PHE A 59 13.89 -1.82 11.56
C PHE A 59 15.00 -2.29 12.52
N ARG A 60 14.74 -3.30 13.33
CA ARG A 60 15.73 -3.85 14.26
C ARG A 60 16.87 -4.55 13.51
N ARG A 61 18.08 -4.50 14.08
CA ARG A 61 19.26 -5.19 13.52
C ARG A 61 19.13 -6.71 13.60
N LYS A 62 18.57 -7.23 14.69
CA LYS A 62 18.27 -8.66 14.86
C LYS A 62 16.77 -8.83 14.69
N LYS A 63 16.40 -9.61 13.69
CA LYS A 63 15.00 -9.94 13.40
C LYS A 63 14.67 -11.26 14.06
N SER A 64 13.57 -11.30 14.79
CA SER A 64 12.99 -12.55 15.28
C SER A 64 12.12 -13.17 14.22
N PRO A 65 12.06 -14.51 14.11
CA PRO A 65 11.15 -15.18 13.21
C PRO A 65 9.71 -14.87 13.66
N VAL A 66 8.92 -14.30 12.78
CA VAL A 66 7.48 -14.05 12.97
C VAL A 66 6.72 -15.24 12.37
N GLN A 67 5.76 -15.75 13.11
CA GLN A 67 4.89 -16.80 12.59
C GLN A 67 3.69 -16.18 11.87
N PRO A 68 3.34 -16.70 10.67
CA PRO A 68 2.20 -16.16 9.93
C PRO A 68 0.91 -16.30 10.73
N ILE A 69 0.00 -15.38 10.50
CA ILE A 69 -1.35 -15.43 11.06
C ILE A 69 -2.12 -16.55 10.38
N MET A 70 -2.88 -17.27 11.18
CA MET A 70 -3.79 -18.29 10.68
C MET A 70 -5.19 -17.68 10.49
N MET A 71 -5.75 -17.83 9.31
CA MET A 71 -7.11 -17.40 8.99
C MET A 71 -7.90 -18.58 8.42
N LYS A 72 -8.98 -18.97 9.06
CA LYS A 72 -9.80 -20.15 8.68
C LYS A 72 -8.99 -21.45 8.52
N GLY A 73 -7.96 -21.63 9.34
CA GLY A 73 -7.08 -22.79 9.31
C GLY A 73 -5.99 -22.77 8.23
N GLU A 74 -5.91 -21.71 7.43
CA GLU A 74 -4.87 -21.49 6.44
C GLU A 74 -3.90 -20.38 6.88
N PRO A 75 -2.58 -20.54 6.66
CA PRO A 75 -1.62 -19.48 6.95
C PRO A 75 -1.75 -18.35 5.91
N ILE A 76 -1.77 -17.10 6.40
CA ILE A 76 -1.73 -15.93 5.53
C ILE A 76 -0.32 -15.83 4.93
N GLU A 77 -0.26 -15.53 3.64
CA GLU A 77 1.00 -15.32 2.94
C GLU A 77 1.72 -14.07 3.47
N MET A 78 2.95 -14.25 3.94
CA MET A 78 3.83 -13.15 4.31
C MET A 78 4.50 -12.58 3.07
N VAL A 79 4.47 -11.26 2.92
CA VAL A 79 5.04 -10.56 1.75
C VAL A 79 6.00 -9.47 2.18
N ASP A 80 7.03 -9.22 1.34
CA ASP A 80 7.98 -8.14 1.55
C ASP A 80 7.50 -6.80 0.97
N ASP A 81 6.61 -6.84 -0.01
CA ASP A 81 5.95 -5.67 -0.59
C ASP A 81 4.47 -5.95 -0.85
N TYR A 82 3.67 -4.92 -0.76
CA TYR A 82 2.24 -4.99 -1.01
C TYR A 82 1.70 -3.70 -1.62
N LYS A 83 0.80 -3.84 -2.58
CA LYS A 83 0.11 -2.69 -3.17
C LYS A 83 -1.21 -2.45 -2.43
N TYR A 84 -1.24 -1.44 -1.56
CA TYR A 84 -2.42 -1.03 -0.82
C TYR A 84 -2.97 0.30 -1.36
N LEU A 85 -4.25 0.33 -1.73
CA LEU A 85 -4.95 1.51 -2.27
C LEU A 85 -4.15 2.27 -3.37
N GLY A 86 -3.42 1.53 -4.21
CA GLY A 86 -2.64 2.10 -5.30
C GLY A 86 -1.21 2.51 -4.97
N VAL A 87 -0.82 2.49 -3.70
CA VAL A 87 0.53 2.73 -3.20
C VAL A 87 1.24 1.39 -2.99
N VAL A 88 2.47 1.26 -3.45
CA VAL A 88 3.33 0.11 -3.14
C VAL A 88 4.11 0.41 -1.87
N LEU A 89 3.91 -0.42 -0.88
CA LEU A 89 4.62 -0.40 0.40
C LEU A 89 5.60 -1.57 0.42
N ASP A 90 6.82 -1.34 0.86
CA ASP A 90 7.78 -2.40 1.18
C ASP A 90 8.05 -2.47 2.68
N ASN A 91 8.54 -3.61 3.14
CA ASN A 91 8.81 -3.88 4.56
C ASN A 91 9.93 -3.02 5.18
N LYS A 92 10.56 -2.14 4.39
CA LYS A 92 11.57 -1.17 4.84
C LYS A 92 11.12 0.28 4.66
N LEU A 93 9.95 0.49 4.04
CA LEU A 93 9.40 1.79 3.66
C LEU A 93 10.38 2.64 2.84
N ASN A 94 11.10 2.00 1.90
CA ASN A 94 12.09 2.67 1.05
C ASN A 94 11.49 3.44 -0.14
N TRP A 95 10.25 3.14 -0.49
CA TRP A 95 9.51 3.76 -1.58
C TRP A 95 10.08 3.57 -3.00
N ALA A 96 11.22 2.92 -3.17
CA ALA A 96 11.86 2.70 -4.48
C ALA A 96 10.93 1.99 -5.47
N SER A 97 10.29 0.89 -5.04
CA SER A 97 9.32 0.15 -5.86
C SER A 97 8.11 1.00 -6.25
N HIS A 98 7.66 1.90 -5.37
CA HIS A 98 6.57 2.82 -5.66
C HIS A 98 7.01 3.90 -6.66
N ALA A 99 8.18 4.50 -6.47
CA ALA A 99 8.75 5.49 -7.38
C ALA A 99 8.92 4.93 -8.79
N ASP A 100 9.44 3.70 -8.93
CA ASP A 100 9.53 2.99 -10.21
C ASP A 100 8.17 2.80 -10.89
N LEU A 101 7.15 2.45 -10.11
CA LEU A 101 5.79 2.29 -10.64
C LEU A 101 5.24 3.63 -11.13
N VAL A 102 5.42 4.70 -10.37
CA VAL A 102 5.01 6.06 -10.75
C VAL A 102 5.76 6.51 -12.01
N TYR A 103 7.08 6.30 -12.06
CA TYR A 103 7.91 6.61 -13.22
C TYR A 103 7.41 5.91 -14.50
N LYS A 104 7.18 4.60 -14.45
CA LYS A 104 6.65 3.83 -15.60
C LYS A 104 5.29 4.36 -16.07
N LYS A 105 4.40 4.70 -15.13
CA LYS A 105 3.11 5.31 -15.47
C LYS A 105 3.28 6.66 -16.15
N ILE A 106 4.19 7.51 -15.66
CA ILE A 106 4.46 8.83 -16.23
C ILE A 106 5.05 8.71 -17.64
N GLN A 107 6.01 7.82 -17.86
CA GLN A 107 6.59 7.60 -19.17
C GLN A 107 5.55 7.24 -20.23
N THR A 108 4.63 6.33 -19.88
CA THR A 108 3.52 5.96 -20.78
C THR A 108 2.63 7.17 -21.09
N ARG A 109 2.30 7.99 -20.09
CA ARG A 109 1.44 9.16 -20.29
C ARG A 109 2.12 10.29 -21.05
N LEU A 110 3.42 10.49 -20.84
CA LEU A 110 4.22 11.41 -21.65
C LEU A 110 4.27 10.99 -23.12
N PHE A 111 4.34 9.70 -23.40
CA PHE A 111 4.22 9.21 -24.78
C PHE A 111 2.89 9.66 -25.41
N PHE A 112 1.76 9.48 -24.69
CA PHE A 112 0.46 9.94 -25.20
C PHE A 112 0.40 11.46 -25.37
N LEU A 113 0.96 12.25 -24.44
CA LEU A 113 1.01 13.71 -24.57
C LEU A 113 1.78 14.13 -25.82
N ARG A 114 2.95 13.50 -26.07
CA ARG A 114 3.74 13.75 -27.29
C ARG A 114 2.96 13.37 -28.56
N LYS A 115 2.21 12.26 -28.49
CA LYS A 115 1.36 11.81 -29.60
C LYS A 115 0.24 12.81 -29.88
N LEU A 116 -0.44 13.30 -28.86
CA LEU A 116 -1.47 14.35 -29.00
C LEU A 116 -0.87 15.62 -29.62
N LYS A 117 0.32 16.04 -29.20
CA LYS A 117 1.04 17.17 -29.78
C LYS A 117 1.33 16.95 -31.27
N SER A 118 1.71 15.74 -31.69
CA SER A 118 1.97 15.43 -33.12
C SER A 118 0.72 15.49 -33.99
N PHE A 119 -0.47 15.37 -33.40
CA PHE A 119 -1.76 15.58 -34.09
C PHE A 119 -2.23 17.04 -34.07
N HIS A 120 -1.33 18.00 -33.75
CA HIS A 120 -1.64 19.42 -33.67
C HIS A 120 -2.80 19.81 -32.73
N VAL A 121 -2.98 19.02 -31.66
CA VAL A 121 -3.92 19.39 -30.60
C VAL A 121 -3.50 20.69 -29.98
N CYS A 122 -4.44 21.61 -29.76
CA CYS A 122 -4.14 22.95 -29.24
C CYS A 122 -3.52 22.90 -27.83
N ASN A 123 -2.66 23.89 -27.55
CA ASN A 123 -1.89 23.95 -26.29
C ASN A 123 -2.79 23.91 -25.02
N ARG A 124 -3.99 24.50 -25.11
CA ARG A 124 -4.95 24.48 -23.97
C ARG A 124 -5.35 23.04 -23.62
N MET A 125 -5.65 22.20 -24.60
CA MET A 125 -6.01 20.82 -24.37
C MET A 125 -4.81 19.97 -23.91
N LEU A 126 -3.60 20.26 -24.44
CA LEU A 126 -2.37 19.62 -23.96
C LEU A 126 -2.09 19.96 -22.49
N ALA A 127 -2.30 21.21 -22.08
CA ALA A 127 -2.16 21.61 -20.68
C ALA A 127 -3.21 20.89 -19.80
N MET A 128 -4.47 20.83 -20.22
CA MET A 128 -5.50 20.09 -19.50
C MET A 128 -5.15 18.59 -19.36
N PHE A 129 -4.62 17.98 -20.42
CA PHE A 129 -4.16 16.59 -20.35
C PHE A 129 -2.99 16.43 -19.36
N TYR A 130 -2.03 17.34 -19.39
CA TYR A 130 -0.90 17.34 -18.46
C TYR A 130 -1.39 17.43 -17.01
N ASP A 131 -2.21 18.43 -16.68
CA ASP A 131 -2.69 18.63 -15.32
C ASP A 131 -3.58 17.47 -14.83
N SER A 132 -4.50 17.01 -15.66
CA SER A 132 -5.45 15.97 -15.27
C SER A 132 -4.84 14.56 -15.21
N ILE A 133 -3.87 14.28 -16.07
CA ILE A 133 -3.37 12.91 -16.27
C ILE A 133 -1.96 12.71 -15.71
N LEU A 134 -1.02 13.65 -15.93
CA LEU A 134 0.34 13.51 -15.41
C LEU A 134 0.42 13.97 -13.95
N CYS A 135 -0.04 15.19 -13.67
CA CYS A 135 0.01 15.73 -12.31
C CYS A 135 -0.78 14.87 -11.32
N SER A 136 -1.93 14.31 -11.74
CA SER A 136 -2.72 13.43 -10.88
C SER A 136 -1.95 12.19 -10.42
N VAL A 137 -1.08 11.62 -11.28
CA VAL A 137 -0.24 10.48 -10.91
C VAL A 137 0.90 10.87 -9.99
N LEU A 138 1.56 11.99 -10.30
CA LEU A 138 2.65 12.51 -9.47
C LEU A 138 2.18 12.88 -8.07
N MET A 139 1.00 13.50 -7.98
CA MET A 139 0.47 13.98 -6.71
C MET A 139 -0.27 12.91 -5.92
N PHE A 140 -0.55 11.75 -6.55
CA PHE A 140 -1.24 10.67 -5.86
C PHE A 140 -0.41 10.17 -4.68
N ALA A 141 -0.98 10.30 -3.49
CA ALA A 141 -0.35 9.93 -2.23
C ALA A 141 1.06 10.53 -2.00
N ALA A 142 1.40 11.65 -2.67
CA ALA A 142 2.73 12.27 -2.58
C ALA A 142 3.12 12.63 -1.14
N VAL A 143 2.15 12.89 -0.28
CA VAL A 143 2.38 13.14 1.16
C VAL A 143 2.98 11.90 1.85
N CYS A 144 2.64 10.69 1.40
CA CYS A 144 3.14 9.45 2.00
C CYS A 144 4.58 9.13 1.59
N TRP A 145 4.93 9.35 0.32
CA TRP A 145 6.21 8.89 -0.24
C TRP A 145 7.17 10.02 -0.65
N GLY A 146 6.66 11.21 -0.96
CA GLY A 146 7.46 12.29 -1.55
C GLY A 146 8.50 12.89 -0.59
N GLY A 147 8.27 12.84 0.73
CA GLY A 147 9.22 13.34 1.72
C GLY A 147 10.35 12.36 2.06
N ASN A 148 10.17 11.08 1.76
CA ASN A 148 11.09 10.00 2.10
C ASN A 148 11.75 9.37 0.85
N ALA A 149 11.33 9.78 -0.35
CA ALA A 149 11.98 9.36 -1.58
C ALA A 149 13.42 9.91 -1.62
N SER A 150 14.41 9.05 -1.82
CA SER A 150 15.80 9.50 -1.92
C SER A 150 15.99 10.30 -3.22
N ALA A 151 17.01 11.18 -3.24
CA ALA A 151 17.35 11.94 -4.45
C ALA A 151 17.67 11.03 -5.67
N ARG A 152 18.00 9.74 -5.43
CA ARG A 152 18.23 8.73 -6.46
C ARG A 152 16.94 8.16 -7.04
N ASP A 153 15.83 8.23 -6.30
CA ASP A 153 14.53 7.70 -6.74
C ASP A 153 13.78 8.70 -7.62
N ILE A 154 14.28 9.95 -7.71
CA ILE A 154 13.64 11.07 -8.44
C ILE A 154 14.45 11.48 -9.68
N SER A 155 15.67 10.94 -9.89
CA SER A 155 16.57 11.29 -11.00
C SER A 155 16.34 10.48 -12.28
#